data_6b8b654f1142cc36e8965378219fd5da
#
_entry.id   6b8b654f1142cc36e8965378219fd5da
#
_cell.length_a   1.000
_cell.length_b   1.000
_cell.length_c   1.000
_cell.angle_alpha   90.00
_cell.angle_beta   90.00
_cell.angle_gamma   90.00
#
_symmetry.space_group_name_H-M   'P 1'
#
loop_
_entity.id
_entity.type
_entity.pdbx_description
1 polymer ?
#
loop_
_entity_poly.entity_id
_entity_poly.type
_entity_poly.pdbx_seq_one_letter_code
_entity_poly.pdbx_strand_id
1 'polypeptide(L)'
;AWEPAYVDRIERLVMQERNHACIIMWSMGNESGYGCNIRAMYAKAHELDGRPVHYEEDRNADTVDVISTMYSRVSQMNDFGEHPFPKPRINCEYGHSMGNGPGGLSEYQEVFDRWDCIQGQFIWEWCDHGLAAVTEDGVAYDMYGGDNGDYPNNSNFCIDGMVFPWQQPSPGLTEYGQVICPVRMAYDAEAGELTVTNKRWFTTCLLYTSPSPRDSTSS
;
A
#
# COMPACT_ATOMS: atom_id res chain seq x y z
N ALA A 1 -7.36 -23.70 -20.83
CA ALA A 1 -8.73 -24.03 -20.40
C ALA A 1 -9.32 -22.94 -19.47
N TRP A 2 -8.51 -22.22 -18.71
CA TRP A 2 -8.98 -21.23 -17.74
C TRP A 2 -9.03 -19.79 -18.26
N GLU A 3 -8.50 -19.52 -19.47
CA GLU A 3 -8.40 -18.18 -20.04
C GLU A 3 -9.70 -17.38 -20.02
N PRO A 4 -10.87 -17.95 -20.41
CA PRO A 4 -12.12 -17.19 -20.35
C PRO A 4 -12.49 -16.71 -18.93
N ALA A 5 -12.20 -17.52 -17.90
CA ALA A 5 -12.48 -17.15 -16.52
C ALA A 5 -11.55 -16.04 -16.01
N TYR A 6 -10.28 -16.04 -16.45
CA TYR A 6 -9.32 -14.97 -16.14
C TYR A 6 -9.70 -13.66 -16.83
N VAL A 7 -10.05 -13.73 -18.13
CA VAL A 7 -10.47 -12.56 -18.91
C VAL A 7 -11.76 -11.96 -18.35
N ASP A 8 -12.76 -12.79 -17.99
CA ASP A 8 -14.00 -12.32 -17.36
C ASP A 8 -13.75 -11.51 -16.08
N ARG A 9 -12.78 -11.91 -15.25
CA ARG A 9 -12.46 -11.19 -14.01
C ARG A 9 -11.92 -9.80 -14.27
N ILE A 10 -10.95 -9.67 -15.16
CA ILE A 10 -10.37 -8.34 -15.45
C ILE A 10 -11.37 -7.46 -16.19
N GLU A 11 -12.17 -8.02 -17.10
CA GLU A 11 -13.21 -7.28 -17.80
C GLU A 11 -14.25 -6.72 -16.82
N ARG A 12 -14.76 -7.53 -15.88
CA ARG A 12 -15.69 -7.06 -14.85
C ARG A 12 -15.07 -5.99 -13.98
N LEU A 13 -13.86 -6.20 -13.49
CA LEU A 13 -13.15 -5.21 -12.68
C LEU A 13 -13.06 -3.86 -13.39
N VAL A 14 -12.54 -3.84 -14.61
CA VAL A 14 -12.35 -2.60 -15.36
C VAL A 14 -13.70 -1.95 -15.69
N MET A 15 -14.69 -2.73 -16.17
CA MET A 15 -15.99 -2.19 -16.55
C MET A 15 -16.76 -1.61 -15.36
N GLN A 16 -16.65 -2.23 -14.19
CA GLN A 16 -17.31 -1.78 -12.98
C GLN A 16 -16.66 -0.52 -12.41
N GLU A 17 -15.31 -0.49 -12.37
CA GLU A 17 -14.57 0.47 -11.56
C GLU A 17 -13.93 1.62 -12.36
N ARG A 18 -13.90 1.56 -13.70
CA ARG A 18 -13.18 2.54 -14.54
C ARG A 18 -13.63 4.00 -14.37
N ASN A 19 -14.82 4.22 -13.85
CA ASN A 19 -15.32 5.60 -13.62
C ASN A 19 -14.85 6.20 -12.28
N HIS A 20 -14.12 5.44 -11.45
CA HIS A 20 -13.53 5.94 -10.23
C HIS A 20 -12.21 6.65 -10.54
N ALA A 21 -12.17 7.96 -10.37
CA ALA A 21 -10.98 8.77 -10.68
C ALA A 21 -9.78 8.50 -9.77
N CYS A 22 -10.00 7.88 -8.60
CA CYS A 22 -8.93 7.49 -7.67
C CYS A 22 -8.15 6.25 -8.12
N ILE A 23 -8.68 5.46 -9.04
CA ILE A 23 -7.97 4.31 -9.60
C ILE A 23 -6.98 4.82 -10.64
N ILE A 24 -5.69 4.59 -10.39
CA ILE A 24 -4.60 5.02 -11.27
C ILE A 24 -3.94 3.85 -12.01
N MET A 25 -4.20 2.62 -11.57
CA MET A 25 -3.57 1.41 -12.09
C MET A 25 -4.49 0.21 -11.85
N TRP A 26 -4.46 -0.78 -12.75
CA TRP A 26 -5.16 -2.06 -12.61
C TRP A 26 -4.20 -3.13 -12.12
N SER A 27 -4.55 -3.86 -11.06
CA SER A 27 -3.82 -5.06 -10.65
C SER A 27 -4.61 -6.31 -11.01
N MET A 28 -3.97 -7.23 -11.73
CA MET A 28 -4.64 -8.43 -12.25
C MET A 28 -4.72 -9.57 -11.24
N GLY A 29 -4.09 -9.45 -10.09
CA GLY A 29 -4.12 -10.46 -9.04
C GLY A 29 -2.81 -10.58 -8.28
N ASN A 30 -2.75 -11.59 -7.42
CA ASN A 30 -1.67 -11.85 -6.51
C ASN A 30 -1.38 -13.35 -6.41
N GLU A 31 -0.11 -13.74 -6.28
CA GLU A 31 0.38 -15.10 -5.96
C GLU A 31 -0.33 -16.25 -6.71
N SER A 32 -0.60 -16.08 -8.00
CA SER A 32 -1.39 -17.04 -8.80
C SER A 32 -0.62 -17.62 -9.99
N GLY A 33 0.70 -17.42 -10.04
CA GLY A 33 1.59 -17.85 -11.11
C GLY A 33 1.44 -17.02 -12.39
N TYR A 34 2.50 -16.95 -13.16
CA TYR A 34 2.53 -16.21 -14.43
C TYR A 34 2.39 -17.16 -15.63
N GLY A 35 1.62 -16.77 -16.65
CA GLY A 35 1.41 -17.57 -17.84
C GLY A 35 0.50 -16.95 -18.88
N CYS A 36 0.05 -17.77 -19.82
CA CYS A 36 -0.77 -17.31 -20.96
C CYS A 36 -2.07 -16.61 -20.55
N ASN A 37 -2.70 -17.04 -19.45
CA ASN A 37 -3.93 -16.43 -18.97
C ASN A 37 -3.71 -14.99 -18.50
N ILE A 38 -2.57 -14.71 -17.84
CA ILE A 38 -2.19 -13.36 -17.41
C ILE A 38 -1.95 -12.46 -18.62
N ARG A 39 -1.29 -12.96 -19.69
CA ARG A 39 -1.14 -12.20 -20.94
C ARG A 39 -2.49 -11.88 -21.58
N ALA A 40 -3.43 -12.80 -21.54
CA ALA A 40 -4.79 -12.56 -22.05
C ALA A 40 -5.54 -11.51 -21.21
N MET A 41 -5.40 -11.55 -19.87
CA MET A 41 -5.95 -10.52 -18.97
C MET A 41 -5.35 -9.14 -19.29
N TYR A 42 -4.03 -9.06 -19.44
CA TYR A 42 -3.34 -7.81 -19.79
C TYR A 42 -3.88 -7.21 -21.09
N ALA A 43 -3.97 -8.03 -22.15
CA ALA A 43 -4.52 -7.59 -23.43
C ALA A 43 -5.96 -7.08 -23.30
N LYS A 44 -6.81 -7.76 -22.53
CA LYS A 44 -8.18 -7.34 -22.26
C LYS A 44 -8.25 -6.04 -21.45
N ALA A 45 -7.41 -5.87 -20.43
CA ALA A 45 -7.37 -4.64 -19.64
C ALA A 45 -7.08 -3.42 -20.53
N HIS A 46 -6.07 -3.52 -21.41
CA HIS A 46 -5.70 -2.45 -22.35
C HIS A 46 -6.68 -2.23 -23.50
N GLU A 47 -7.47 -3.24 -23.86
CA GLU A 47 -8.61 -3.07 -24.78
C GLU A 47 -9.69 -2.15 -24.18
N LEU A 48 -9.88 -2.22 -22.86
CA LEU A 48 -10.96 -1.54 -22.15
C LEU A 48 -10.57 -0.19 -21.55
N ASP A 49 -9.30 -0.02 -21.14
CA ASP A 49 -8.82 1.16 -20.43
C ASP A 49 -7.32 1.39 -20.65
N GLY A 50 -6.91 2.65 -20.72
CA GLY A 50 -5.52 3.05 -20.97
C GLY A 50 -4.62 3.15 -19.73
N ARG A 51 -5.12 2.86 -18.53
CA ARG A 51 -4.32 2.91 -17.30
C ARG A 51 -3.28 1.81 -17.25
N PRO A 52 -2.13 2.04 -16.58
CA PRO A 52 -1.11 1.00 -16.40
C PRO A 52 -1.66 -0.25 -15.72
N VAL A 53 -1.09 -1.39 -16.08
CA VAL A 53 -1.46 -2.70 -15.53
C VAL A 53 -0.31 -3.28 -14.75
N HIS A 54 -0.61 -3.79 -13.57
CA HIS A 54 0.28 -4.46 -12.64
C HIS A 54 -0.13 -5.93 -12.45
N TYR A 55 0.85 -6.76 -12.18
CA TYR A 55 0.67 -8.12 -11.69
C TYR A 55 1.91 -8.57 -10.92
N GLU A 56 1.74 -9.04 -9.69
CA GLU A 56 2.86 -9.32 -8.79
C GLU A 56 3.77 -10.43 -9.33
N GLU A 57 3.21 -11.53 -9.85
CA GLU A 57 3.97 -12.70 -10.30
C GLU A 57 4.65 -12.53 -11.67
N ASP A 58 4.43 -11.43 -12.38
CA ASP A 58 5.21 -11.09 -13.57
C ASP A 58 6.51 -10.38 -13.16
N ARG A 59 7.36 -11.10 -12.43
CA ARG A 59 8.54 -10.58 -11.73
C ARG A 59 9.59 -9.94 -12.62
N ASN A 60 9.57 -10.27 -13.90
CA ASN A 60 10.44 -9.64 -14.90
C ASN A 60 9.73 -8.52 -15.66
N ALA A 61 8.46 -8.27 -15.38
CA ALA A 61 7.59 -7.37 -16.13
C ALA A 61 7.64 -7.63 -17.67
N ASP A 62 7.60 -8.91 -18.03
CA ASP A 62 7.60 -9.33 -19.43
C ASP A 62 6.32 -8.88 -20.16
N THR A 63 5.23 -8.71 -19.42
CA THR A 63 3.92 -8.29 -19.95
C THR A 63 3.50 -6.95 -19.36
N VAL A 64 3.46 -6.83 -18.04
CA VAL A 64 2.89 -5.67 -17.32
C VAL A 64 3.67 -4.37 -17.47
N ASP A 65 3.02 -3.25 -17.18
CA ASP A 65 3.59 -1.91 -17.33
C ASP A 65 4.43 -1.48 -16.12
N VAL A 66 4.16 -2.08 -14.96
CA VAL A 66 4.81 -1.76 -13.69
C VAL A 66 5.45 -3.01 -13.13
N ILE A 67 6.78 -2.96 -12.89
CA ILE A 67 7.47 -4.07 -12.24
C ILE A 67 7.21 -4.07 -10.75
N SER A 68 6.97 -5.25 -10.19
CA SER A 68 6.61 -5.43 -8.79
C SER A 68 7.67 -6.19 -8.01
N THR A 69 7.71 -5.93 -6.73
CA THR A 69 8.42 -6.73 -5.72
C THR A 69 7.57 -6.82 -4.46
N MET A 70 7.77 -7.87 -3.67
CA MET A 70 7.02 -8.14 -2.46
C MET A 70 8.00 -8.45 -1.33
N TYR A 71 7.84 -7.81 -0.17
CA TYR A 71 8.69 -7.95 1.02
C TYR A 71 10.20 -7.88 0.75
N SER A 72 10.59 -7.11 -0.26
CA SER A 72 12.02 -6.87 -0.52
C SER A 72 12.64 -6.12 0.64
N ARG A 73 13.84 -6.56 1.06
CA ARG A 73 14.59 -5.89 2.14
C ARG A 73 15.02 -4.49 1.71
N VAL A 74 15.24 -3.60 2.67
CA VAL A 74 15.73 -2.23 2.43
C VAL A 74 16.98 -2.22 1.53
N SER A 75 17.93 -3.14 1.75
CA SER A 75 19.12 -3.27 0.91
C SER A 75 18.81 -3.63 -0.54
N GLN A 76 17.85 -4.54 -0.77
CA GLN A 76 17.40 -4.91 -2.11
C GLN A 76 16.67 -3.75 -2.80
N MET A 77 15.88 -2.98 -2.04
CA MET A 77 15.22 -1.79 -2.57
C MET A 77 16.24 -0.73 -2.99
N ASN A 78 17.33 -0.52 -2.23
CA ASN A 78 18.42 0.33 -2.64
C ASN A 78 19.12 -0.17 -3.91
N ASP A 79 19.39 -1.48 -4.01
CA ASP A 79 19.96 -2.08 -5.22
C ASP A 79 19.06 -1.86 -6.45
N PHE A 80 17.75 -1.99 -6.31
CA PHE A 80 16.81 -1.66 -7.38
C PHE A 80 16.83 -0.19 -7.77
N GLY A 81 17.11 0.69 -6.83
CA GLY A 81 17.27 2.12 -7.08
C GLY A 81 18.57 2.44 -7.81
N GLU A 82 19.67 1.80 -7.42
CA GLU A 82 20.99 1.96 -8.05
C GLU A 82 21.02 1.34 -9.46
N HIS A 83 20.21 0.33 -9.71
CA HIS A 83 20.10 -0.37 -10.99
C HIS A 83 18.66 -0.33 -11.51
N PRO A 84 18.17 0.84 -11.95
CA PRO A 84 16.77 1.03 -12.30
C PRO A 84 16.36 0.18 -13.50
N PHE A 85 15.19 -0.41 -13.40
CA PHE A 85 14.54 -1.11 -14.51
C PHE A 85 13.84 -0.10 -15.42
N PRO A 86 13.68 -0.37 -16.74
CA PRO A 86 13.03 0.56 -17.66
C PRO A 86 11.55 0.87 -17.39
N LYS A 87 10.89 0.07 -16.56
CA LYS A 87 9.52 0.31 -16.09
C LYS A 87 9.52 0.77 -14.65
N PRO A 88 8.52 1.58 -14.21
CA PRO A 88 8.42 1.98 -12.81
C PRO A 88 8.26 0.77 -11.91
N ARG A 89 8.83 0.84 -10.71
CA ARG A 89 8.76 -0.22 -9.71
C ARG A 89 7.84 0.16 -8.56
N ILE A 90 7.08 -0.82 -8.10
CA ILE A 90 6.36 -0.74 -6.82
C ILE A 90 6.80 -1.87 -5.89
N ASN A 91 6.75 -1.64 -4.59
CA ASN A 91 6.78 -2.68 -3.57
C ASN A 91 5.34 -2.97 -3.17
N CYS A 92 4.75 -4.01 -3.78
CA CYS A 92 3.31 -4.25 -3.69
C CYS A 92 2.86 -4.76 -2.32
N GLU A 93 3.79 -5.27 -1.50
CA GLU A 93 3.58 -5.58 -0.09
C GLU A 93 4.88 -5.38 0.69
N TYR A 94 4.81 -4.67 1.80
CA TYR A 94 5.91 -4.53 2.75
C TYR A 94 5.39 -4.29 4.17
N GLY A 95 6.27 -4.37 5.16
CA GLY A 95 5.92 -4.03 6.53
C GLY A 95 4.80 -4.91 7.10
N HIS A 96 4.89 -6.24 6.91
CA HIS A 96 3.92 -7.20 7.41
C HIS A 96 3.62 -6.95 8.89
N SER A 97 2.36 -6.60 9.21
CA SER A 97 2.00 -5.99 10.50
C SER A 97 1.64 -7.02 11.58
N MET A 98 1.84 -8.30 11.30
CA MET A 98 1.54 -9.38 12.24
C MET A 98 2.40 -9.30 13.50
N GLY A 99 1.78 -9.52 14.66
CA GLY A 99 2.46 -9.55 15.96
C GLY A 99 3.09 -8.21 16.33
N ASN A 100 4.40 -8.17 16.48
CA ASN A 100 5.16 -6.94 16.78
C ASN A 100 5.55 -6.13 15.53
N GLY A 101 5.04 -6.51 14.36
CA GLY A 101 5.19 -5.70 13.15
C GLY A 101 4.31 -4.46 13.15
N PRO A 102 4.46 -3.62 12.12
CA PRO A 102 5.57 -3.59 11.20
C PRO A 102 6.83 -2.98 11.79
N GLY A 103 7.98 -3.12 11.10
CA GLY A 103 9.25 -2.51 11.50
C GLY A 103 10.03 -1.98 10.30
N GLY A 104 10.98 -1.08 10.56
CA GLY A 104 11.84 -0.51 9.52
C GLY A 104 11.11 0.43 8.56
N LEU A 105 9.97 0.97 8.93
CA LEU A 105 9.14 1.82 8.05
C LEU A 105 9.87 3.08 7.61
N SER A 106 10.64 3.70 8.50
CA SER A 106 11.43 4.89 8.18
C SER A 106 12.50 4.61 7.14
N GLU A 107 13.19 3.48 7.26
CA GLU A 107 14.24 3.04 6.34
C GLU A 107 13.67 2.73 4.95
N TYR A 108 12.49 2.12 4.87
CA TYR A 108 11.78 1.94 3.60
C TYR A 108 11.38 3.28 2.97
N GLN A 109 10.87 4.20 3.79
CA GLN A 109 10.48 5.53 3.30
C GLN A 109 11.68 6.34 2.79
N GLU A 110 12.85 6.23 3.45
CA GLU A 110 14.09 6.88 2.98
C GLU A 110 14.51 6.37 1.60
N VAL A 111 14.39 5.06 1.35
CA VAL A 111 14.67 4.47 0.04
C VAL A 111 13.68 4.95 -1.01
N PHE A 112 12.39 4.95 -0.68
CA PHE A 112 11.34 5.46 -1.54
C PHE A 112 11.53 6.93 -1.90
N ASP A 113 11.90 7.76 -0.93
CA ASP A 113 12.19 9.18 -1.13
C ASP A 113 13.47 9.44 -1.95
N ARG A 114 14.39 8.47 -1.96
CA ARG A 114 15.71 8.60 -2.63
C ARG A 114 15.65 8.25 -4.11
N TRP A 115 14.85 7.26 -4.49
CA TRP A 115 14.92 6.64 -5.81
C TRP A 115 13.64 6.84 -6.61
N ASP A 116 13.68 7.74 -7.60
CA ASP A 116 12.54 8.08 -8.45
C ASP A 116 11.96 6.88 -9.24
N CYS A 117 12.74 5.82 -9.46
CA CYS A 117 12.26 4.62 -10.13
C CYS A 117 11.35 3.75 -9.24
N ILE A 118 11.32 4.00 -7.93
CA ILE A 118 10.43 3.32 -6.97
C ILE A 118 9.22 4.22 -6.75
N GLN A 119 8.09 3.86 -7.37
CA GLN A 119 6.94 4.75 -7.53
C GLN A 119 5.82 4.51 -6.51
N GLY A 120 5.90 3.44 -5.72
CA GLY A 120 4.89 3.15 -4.72
C GLY A 120 5.28 2.00 -3.81
N GLN A 121 4.71 2.01 -2.62
CA GLN A 121 4.82 0.93 -1.66
C GLN A 121 3.52 0.79 -0.88
N PHE A 122 3.12 -0.45 -0.60
CA PHE A 122 1.85 -0.79 0.02
C PHE A 122 2.11 -1.62 1.27
N ILE A 123 1.67 -1.08 2.42
CA ILE A 123 1.78 -1.80 3.70
C ILE A 123 0.90 -3.04 3.70
N TRP A 124 1.36 -4.15 4.20
CA TRP A 124 0.53 -5.32 4.46
C TRP A 124 0.27 -5.47 5.96
N GLU A 125 -0.99 -5.27 6.40
CA GLU A 125 -2.07 -4.75 5.64
C GLU A 125 -2.88 -3.72 6.43
N TRP A 126 -4.04 -3.30 5.91
CA TRP A 126 -4.79 -2.22 6.55
C TRP A 126 -5.51 -2.64 7.82
N CYS A 127 -6.25 -3.76 7.79
CA CYS A 127 -7.13 -4.15 8.88
C CYS A 127 -6.99 -5.63 9.21
N ASP A 128 -6.89 -5.96 10.47
CA ASP A 128 -7.01 -7.34 10.95
C ASP A 128 -8.31 -7.98 10.45
N HIS A 129 -8.24 -9.24 10.02
CA HIS A 129 -9.41 -10.02 9.59
C HIS A 129 -10.03 -10.84 10.73
N GLY A 130 -9.80 -10.46 11.98
CA GLY A 130 -10.44 -11.06 13.14
C GLY A 130 -11.92 -10.74 13.22
N LEU A 131 -12.68 -11.61 13.85
CA LEU A 131 -14.08 -11.42 14.13
C LEU A 131 -14.28 -11.05 15.60
N ALA A 132 -14.91 -9.90 15.84
CA ALA A 132 -15.20 -9.43 17.19
C ALA A 132 -16.08 -10.42 17.94
N ALA A 133 -15.68 -10.81 19.13
CA ALA A 133 -16.41 -11.70 20.02
C ALA A 133 -16.33 -11.24 21.48
N VAL A 134 -17.15 -11.82 22.34
CA VAL A 134 -17.16 -11.56 23.76
C VAL A 134 -17.25 -12.89 24.51
N THR A 135 -16.38 -13.08 25.49
CA THR A 135 -16.43 -14.27 26.36
C THR A 135 -17.69 -14.29 27.23
N GLU A 136 -18.02 -15.41 27.86
CA GLU A 136 -19.11 -15.51 28.83
C GLU A 136 -18.97 -14.53 29.99
N ASP A 137 -17.74 -14.19 30.37
CA ASP A 137 -17.39 -13.21 31.42
C ASP A 137 -17.44 -11.75 30.93
N GLY A 138 -17.81 -11.52 29.66
CA GLY A 138 -17.92 -10.16 29.10
C GLY A 138 -16.61 -9.55 28.58
N VAL A 139 -15.54 -10.34 28.42
CA VAL A 139 -14.27 -9.85 27.88
C VAL A 139 -14.31 -9.87 26.36
N ALA A 140 -14.05 -8.70 25.73
CA ALA A 140 -13.95 -8.59 24.28
C ALA A 140 -12.63 -9.21 23.79
N TYR A 141 -12.69 -9.94 22.68
CA TYR A 141 -11.53 -10.53 22.01
C TYR A 141 -11.80 -10.67 20.52
N ASP A 142 -10.76 -10.94 19.78
CA ASP A 142 -10.84 -11.19 18.32
C ASP A 142 -10.64 -12.67 18.03
N MET A 143 -11.62 -13.28 17.38
CA MET A 143 -11.52 -14.66 16.91
C MET A 143 -10.71 -14.71 15.62
N TYR A 144 -9.93 -15.75 15.46
CA TYR A 144 -9.17 -16.02 14.25
C TYR A 144 -9.30 -17.50 13.83
N GLY A 145 -8.44 -17.97 12.92
CA GLY A 145 -8.56 -19.31 12.34
C GLY A 145 -8.60 -20.43 13.38
N GLY A 146 -9.64 -21.24 13.34
CA GLY A 146 -9.92 -22.34 14.25
C GLY A 146 -10.92 -22.02 15.36
N ASP A 147 -11.10 -20.74 15.73
CA ASP A 147 -11.99 -20.36 16.84
C ASP A 147 -13.47 -20.63 16.54
N ASN A 148 -13.85 -20.69 15.27
CA ASN A 148 -15.20 -21.08 14.82
C ASN A 148 -15.31 -22.58 14.53
N GLY A 149 -14.31 -23.39 14.88
CA GLY A 149 -14.28 -24.81 14.56
C GLY A 149 -13.94 -25.13 13.10
N ASP A 150 -13.47 -24.14 12.34
CA ASP A 150 -13.03 -24.29 10.96
C ASP A 150 -11.70 -25.09 10.88
N TYR A 151 -11.64 -26.01 9.90
CA TYR A 151 -10.47 -26.83 9.64
C TYR A 151 -10.41 -27.22 8.14
N PRO A 152 -9.25 -27.10 7.51
CA PRO A 152 -7.97 -26.55 8.01
C PRO A 152 -7.99 -25.03 8.20
N ASN A 153 -7.07 -24.49 9.02
CA ASN A 153 -6.94 -23.05 9.24
C ASN A 153 -5.46 -22.68 9.46
N ASN A 154 -5.14 -21.39 9.41
CA ASN A 154 -3.81 -20.83 9.64
C ASN A 154 -3.69 -20.07 10.97
N SER A 155 -4.56 -20.36 11.95
CA SER A 155 -4.54 -19.71 13.25
C SER A 155 -4.64 -18.17 13.13
N ASN A 156 -3.75 -17.43 13.80
CA ASN A 156 -3.74 -15.96 13.83
C ASN A 156 -3.08 -15.31 12.60
N PHE A 157 -2.87 -16.02 11.51
CA PHE A 157 -2.22 -15.49 10.30
C PHE A 157 -3.07 -14.42 9.56
N CYS A 158 -4.30 -14.22 9.98
CA CYS A 158 -5.20 -13.16 9.52
C CYS A 158 -5.23 -11.92 10.45
N ILE A 159 -4.36 -11.89 11.48
CA ILE A 159 -4.21 -10.78 12.41
C ILE A 159 -2.89 -10.06 12.10
N ASP A 160 -2.90 -9.27 11.04
CA ASP A 160 -1.72 -8.64 10.44
C ASP A 160 -1.99 -7.22 9.93
N GLY A 161 -3.06 -6.59 10.45
CA GLY A 161 -3.48 -5.25 10.09
C GLY A 161 -2.83 -4.13 10.90
N MET A 162 -2.80 -2.94 10.31
CA MET A 162 -2.47 -1.68 10.96
C MET A 162 -3.62 -1.17 11.85
N VAL A 163 -4.81 -1.70 11.64
CA VAL A 163 -6.04 -1.38 12.37
C VAL A 163 -6.61 -2.67 12.92
N PHE A 164 -6.96 -2.65 14.20
CA PHE A 164 -7.64 -3.78 14.83
C PHE A 164 -9.05 -4.02 14.23
N PRO A 165 -9.65 -5.22 14.39
CA PRO A 165 -10.98 -5.52 13.85
C PRO A 165 -12.06 -4.51 14.26
N TRP A 166 -11.91 -3.87 15.43
CA TRP A 166 -12.80 -2.81 15.95
C TRP A 166 -12.59 -1.44 15.30
N GLN A 167 -11.81 -1.34 14.24
CA GLN A 167 -11.43 -0.09 13.56
C GLN A 167 -10.63 0.87 14.45
N GLN A 168 -9.92 0.35 15.43
CA GLN A 168 -8.99 1.15 16.24
C GLN A 168 -7.57 1.02 15.73
N PRO A 169 -6.80 2.12 15.72
CA PRO A 169 -5.43 2.11 15.24
C PRO A 169 -4.51 1.29 16.15
N SER A 170 -3.65 0.48 15.56
CA SER A 170 -2.52 -0.11 16.26
C SER A 170 -1.42 0.94 16.51
N PRO A 171 -0.46 0.67 17.41
CA PRO A 171 0.73 1.52 17.54
C PRO A 171 1.49 1.69 16.21
N GLY A 172 1.53 0.64 15.39
CA GLY A 172 2.15 0.66 14.06
C GLY A 172 1.50 1.67 13.11
N LEU A 173 0.17 1.85 13.17
CA LEU A 173 -0.49 2.87 12.35
C LEU A 173 -0.08 4.29 12.75
N THR A 174 0.15 4.53 14.04
CA THR A 174 0.61 5.84 14.51
C THR A 174 2.00 6.15 13.94
N GLU A 175 2.93 5.20 13.99
CA GLU A 175 4.25 5.32 13.38
C GLU A 175 4.13 5.52 11.87
N TYR A 176 3.36 4.68 11.19
CA TYR A 176 3.16 4.75 9.75
C TYR A 176 2.66 6.12 9.31
N GLY A 177 1.66 6.68 10.01
CA GLY A 177 1.14 8.01 9.74
C GLY A 177 2.21 9.12 9.80
N GLN A 178 3.17 9.00 10.71
CA GLN A 178 4.32 9.92 10.79
C GLN A 178 5.30 9.69 9.65
N VAL A 179 5.59 8.43 9.35
CA VAL A 179 6.55 8.03 8.30
C VAL A 179 6.10 8.50 6.92
N ILE A 180 4.82 8.32 6.56
CA ILE A 180 4.29 8.72 5.26
C ILE A 180 3.77 10.16 5.20
N CYS A 181 3.88 10.93 6.30
CA CYS A 181 3.40 12.30 6.33
C CYS A 181 3.98 13.11 5.16
N PRO A 182 3.15 13.72 4.32
CA PRO A 182 3.61 14.40 3.12
C PRO A 182 4.21 15.79 3.40
N VAL A 183 4.17 16.25 4.64
CA VAL A 183 4.78 17.50 5.09
C VAL A 183 5.81 17.17 6.17
N ARG A 184 7.07 17.51 5.92
CA ARG A 184 8.16 17.35 6.87
C ARG A 184 8.54 18.69 7.44
N MET A 185 8.88 18.71 8.71
CA MET A 185 9.37 19.89 9.41
C MET A 185 10.69 19.57 10.10
N ALA A 186 11.66 20.47 9.93
CA ALA A 186 12.94 20.43 10.63
C ALA A 186 13.20 21.79 11.25
N TYR A 187 13.56 21.81 12.53
CA TYR A 187 13.89 23.04 13.26
C TYR A 187 15.37 23.07 13.58
N ASP A 188 16.05 24.12 13.08
CA ASP A 188 17.43 24.45 13.46
C ASP A 188 17.39 25.41 14.65
N ALA A 189 17.78 24.92 15.83
CA ALA A 189 17.74 25.69 17.06
C ALA A 189 18.87 26.75 17.11
N GLU A 190 19.98 26.55 16.40
CA GLU A 190 21.09 27.50 16.38
C GLU A 190 20.78 28.69 15.46
N ALA A 191 20.21 28.39 14.29
CA ALA A 191 19.79 29.43 13.35
C ALA A 191 18.41 30.02 13.70
N GLY A 192 17.62 29.36 14.54
CA GLY A 192 16.23 29.73 14.82
C GLY A 192 15.31 29.57 13.62
N GLU A 193 15.63 28.67 12.69
CA GLU A 193 14.93 28.47 11.44
C GLU A 193 14.09 27.21 11.44
N LEU A 194 12.85 27.31 10.92
CA LEU A 194 11.97 26.20 10.67
C LEU A 194 11.89 25.92 9.16
N THR A 195 12.41 24.78 8.75
CA THR A 195 12.29 24.30 7.37
C THR A 195 11.02 23.43 7.24
N VAL A 196 10.15 23.78 6.29
CA VAL A 196 8.96 23.00 5.95
C VAL A 196 9.12 22.45 4.54
N THR A 197 9.12 21.13 4.39
CA THR A 197 9.28 20.43 3.10
C THR A 197 7.97 19.79 2.68
N ASN A 198 7.50 20.13 1.49
CA ASN A 198 6.35 19.48 0.86
C ASN A 198 6.85 18.27 0.03
N LYS A 199 6.42 17.07 0.41
CA LYS A 199 6.69 15.79 -0.27
C LYS A 199 5.58 15.38 -1.25
N ARG A 200 4.55 16.19 -1.42
CA ARG A 200 3.47 15.89 -2.37
C ARG A 200 3.94 16.12 -3.82
N TRP A 201 3.71 15.14 -4.66
CA TRP A 201 4.12 15.19 -6.07
C TRP A 201 3.29 16.13 -6.95
N PHE A 202 2.01 16.30 -6.62
CA PHE A 202 1.04 16.96 -7.53
C PHE A 202 0.36 18.18 -6.92
N THR A 203 0.64 18.53 -5.66
CA THR A 203 0.00 19.66 -4.99
C THR A 203 0.99 20.51 -4.21
N THR A 204 0.74 21.81 -4.15
CA THR A 204 1.61 22.78 -3.46
C THR A 204 1.28 22.96 -1.99
N CYS A 205 0.31 22.25 -1.41
CA CYS A 205 -0.18 22.44 -0.03
C CYS A 205 -0.70 23.86 0.29
N LEU A 206 -0.96 24.70 -0.71
CA LEU A 206 -1.45 26.06 -0.52
C LEU A 206 -2.97 26.16 -0.37
N LEU A 207 -3.67 25.03 -0.31
CA LEU A 207 -5.15 25.01 -0.32
C LEU A 207 -5.80 25.36 1.02
N TYR A 208 -5.04 25.38 2.12
CA TYR A 208 -5.54 25.77 3.45
C TYR A 208 -4.45 26.55 4.19
N THR A 209 -4.67 27.83 4.35
CA THR A 209 -3.97 28.62 5.36
C THR A 209 -4.77 28.50 6.66
N SER A 210 -4.18 27.99 7.72
CA SER A 210 -4.72 28.22 9.06
C SER A 210 -4.70 29.73 9.30
N PRO A 211 -5.81 30.36 9.73
CA PRO A 211 -5.77 31.75 10.07
C PRO A 211 -4.74 31.97 11.17
N SER A 212 -3.76 32.82 10.92
CA SER A 212 -2.80 33.24 11.93
C SER A 212 -3.55 34.02 13.01
N PRO A 213 -3.17 33.91 14.30
CA PRO A 213 -3.71 34.78 15.33
C PRO A 213 -3.59 36.28 15.03
N ARG A 214 -2.72 36.66 14.08
CA ARG A 214 -2.59 38.05 13.60
C ARG A 214 -3.64 38.42 12.56
N ASP A 215 -4.27 37.47 11.90
CA ASP A 215 -5.28 37.74 10.87
C ASP A 215 -6.68 38.04 11.47
N SER A 216 -6.84 37.87 12.78
CA SER A 216 -8.09 38.11 13.51
C SER A 216 -8.29 39.55 14.03
N THR A 217 -7.39 40.46 13.72
CA THR A 217 -7.40 41.83 14.27
C THR A 217 -7.65 42.96 13.25
N SER A 218 -8.11 42.65 12.08
CA SER A 218 -8.54 43.65 11.13
C SER A 218 -10.07 43.67 10.96
N SER A 219 -10.75 44.20 11.94
CA SER A 219 -12.12 44.72 11.81
C SER A 219 -12.14 46.18 12.18
#